data_fd8242b975c9222118ebcd2dfa0e9ff9
#
_entry.id   fd8242b975c9222118ebcd2dfa0e9ff9
#
_cell.length_a   1.000
_cell.length_b   1.000
_cell.length_c   1.000
_cell.angle_alpha   90.00
_cell.angle_beta   90.00
_cell.angle_gamma   90.00
#
_symmetry.space_group_name_H-M   'P 1'
#
loop_
_entity.id
_entity.type
_entity.pdbx_description
1 polymer ?
#
loop_
_entity_poly.entity_id
_entity_poly.type
_entity_poly.pdbx_seq_one_letter_code
_entity_poly.pdbx_strand_id
1 'polypeptide(L)'
;MDLKSCKTQHVEVKMKTYSIKEVILNISEMPDSWFYLPDTPWTLDTKGAFSLDSRDFPPDSTNYLPPQVLGEGWKETLETPIIEDIISNVNEQLPHPSVENYFDAFKFYYENDAFKIFKA
;
A
#
# COMPACT_ATOMS: atom_id res chain seq x y z
N MET A 1 -23.58 -26.97 4.99
CA MET A 1 -23.04 -26.62 5.17
C MET A 1 -22.51 -26.14 5.26
N ASP A 2 -22.39 -25.93 4.83
CA ASP A 2 -21.68 -25.47 4.75
C ASP A 2 -21.04 -25.17 5.27
N LEU A 3 -20.98 -25.16 5.29
CA LEU A 3 -20.30 -24.75 5.78
C LEU A 3 -19.36 -24.69 5.80
N LYS A 4 -18.88 -24.88 5.43
CA LYS A 4 -17.95 -24.70 5.22
C LYS A 4 -17.60 -23.76 4.90
N SER A 5 -17.80 -23.42 4.36
CA SER A 5 -17.52 -22.34 3.93
C SER A 5 -17.31 -21.49 4.88
N CYS A 6 -17.78 -21.53 5.60
CA CYS A 6 -17.58 -20.64 6.49
C CYS A 6 -16.31 -20.73 6.96
N LYS A 7 -15.76 -21.55 7.02
CA LYS A 7 -14.64 -21.57 7.53
C LYS A 7 -13.73 -21.16 6.75
N THR A 8 -13.78 -21.27 5.91
CA THR A 8 -12.86 -20.93 5.15
C THR A 8 -12.78 -19.61 5.10
N GLN A 9 -13.63 -19.13 5.22
CA GLN A 9 -13.58 -17.94 5.15
C GLN A 9 -12.76 -17.33 5.89
N HIS A 10 -12.53 -17.67 6.72
CA HIS A 10 -11.81 -16.96 7.49
C HIS A 10 -10.58 -16.95 6.89
N VAL A 11 -10.39 -17.71 6.17
CA VAL A 11 -9.25 -17.69 5.62
C VAL A 11 -9.25 -16.62 4.76
N GLU A 12 -10.26 -16.26 4.44
CA GLU A 12 -10.32 -15.28 3.67
C GLU A 12 -10.06 -14.14 4.21
N VAL A 13 -9.80 -14.22 5.24
CA VAL A 13 -9.39 -13.17 5.86
C VAL A 13 -8.18 -12.83 5.27
N LYS A 14 -7.64 -13.49 4.32
CA LYS A 14 -6.50 -13.13 3.82
C LYS A 14 -6.59 -11.77 3.31
N MET A 15 -5.59 -11.01 3.41
CA MET A 15 -5.55 -9.65 2.99
C MET A 15 -5.45 -9.56 1.50
N LYS A 16 -6.24 -8.66 0.93
CA LYS A 16 -6.25 -8.45 -0.49
C LYS A 16 -4.97 -7.75 -0.92
N THR A 17 -4.45 -8.09 -2.08
CA THR A 17 -3.30 -7.40 -2.64
C THR A 17 -3.72 -6.42 -3.71
N TYR A 18 -2.93 -5.38 -3.88
CA TYR A 18 -3.18 -4.34 -4.88
C TYR A 18 -1.86 -4.01 -5.55
N SER A 19 -1.88 -3.73 -6.85
CA SER A 19 -0.67 -3.22 -7.49
C SER A 19 -0.44 -1.78 -7.03
N ILE A 20 0.80 -1.31 -7.14
CA ILE A 20 1.09 0.09 -6.82
C ILE A 20 0.23 1.00 -7.69
N LYS A 21 0.03 0.64 -8.96
CA LYS A 21 -0.83 1.42 -9.85
C LYS A 21 -2.26 1.52 -9.31
N GLU A 22 -2.81 0.39 -8.83
CA GLU A 22 -4.16 0.39 -8.28
C GLU A 22 -4.26 1.29 -7.05
N VAL A 23 -3.24 1.24 -6.19
CA VAL A 23 -3.24 2.07 -4.99
C VAL A 23 -3.22 3.55 -5.36
N ILE A 24 -2.38 3.92 -6.31
CA ILE A 24 -2.29 5.32 -6.73
C ILE A 24 -3.60 5.80 -7.35
N LEU A 25 -4.18 5.01 -8.23
CA LEU A 25 -5.37 5.45 -8.94
C LEU A 25 -6.64 5.42 -8.11
N ASN A 26 -6.64 4.64 -7.03
CA ASN A 26 -7.83 4.48 -6.19
C ASN A 26 -7.54 4.73 -4.72
N ILE A 27 -6.63 5.64 -4.43
CA ILE A 27 -6.18 5.82 -3.04
C ILE A 27 -7.33 6.15 -2.08
N SER A 28 -8.34 6.86 -2.55
CA SER A 28 -9.45 7.23 -1.67
C SER A 28 -10.28 6.01 -1.24
N GLU A 29 -10.11 4.88 -1.91
CA GLU A 29 -10.83 3.66 -1.59
C GLU A 29 -9.95 2.66 -0.86
N MET A 30 -8.71 3.00 -0.57
CA MET A 30 -7.79 2.09 0.08
C MET A 30 -7.93 2.14 1.60
N PRO A 31 -7.56 1.06 2.30
CA PRO A 31 -7.58 1.10 3.76
C PRO A 31 -6.65 2.19 4.31
N ASP A 32 -7.01 2.76 5.46
CA ASP A 32 -6.20 3.79 6.09
C ASP A 32 -5.20 3.09 7.01
N SER A 33 -4.13 2.60 6.43
CA SER A 33 -3.12 1.87 7.18
C SER A 33 -1.80 1.88 6.42
N TRP A 34 -0.86 1.05 6.87
CA TRP A 34 0.46 0.98 6.24
C TRP A 34 0.42 0.04 5.03
N PHE A 35 1.08 0.46 3.94
CA PHE A 35 1.18 -0.33 2.71
C PHE A 35 2.52 -1.07 2.73
N TYR A 36 2.48 -2.38 2.57
CA TYR A 36 3.66 -3.24 2.60
C TYR A 36 3.98 -3.73 1.20
N LEU A 37 5.24 -3.71 0.85
CA LEU A 37 5.71 -4.09 -0.48
C LEU A 37 6.90 -5.04 -0.39
N PRO A 38 7.11 -5.88 -1.41
CA PRO A 38 8.27 -6.77 -1.43
C PRO A 38 9.56 -5.96 -1.51
N ASP A 39 10.65 -6.60 -1.07
CA ASP A 39 11.96 -5.95 -1.05
C ASP A 39 12.67 -6.22 -2.37
N THR A 40 12.10 -5.76 -3.45
CA THR A 40 12.65 -5.92 -4.80
C THR A 40 12.41 -4.62 -5.54
N PRO A 41 13.04 -4.39 -6.66
CA PRO A 41 12.73 -3.19 -7.43
C PRO A 41 11.25 -3.17 -7.80
N TRP A 42 10.61 -2.03 -7.60
CA TRP A 42 9.18 -1.92 -7.83
C TRP A 42 8.87 -1.44 -9.22
N THR A 43 7.71 -1.88 -9.73
CA THR A 43 7.11 -1.35 -10.95
C THR A 43 5.67 -1.01 -10.62
N LEU A 44 4.96 -0.42 -11.55
CA LEU A 44 3.54 -0.13 -11.35
C LEU A 44 2.72 -1.40 -11.11
N ASP A 45 3.21 -2.53 -11.59
CA ASP A 45 2.49 -3.80 -11.42
C ASP A 45 2.88 -4.56 -10.15
N THR A 46 3.85 -4.06 -9.40
CA THR A 46 4.27 -4.71 -8.16
C THR A 46 3.09 -4.76 -7.19
N LYS A 47 2.83 -5.92 -6.61
CA LYS A 47 1.73 -6.10 -5.69
C LYS A 47 2.16 -5.82 -4.26
N GLY A 48 1.30 -5.19 -3.51
CA GLY A 48 1.50 -4.96 -2.09
C GLY A 48 0.21 -5.20 -1.33
N ALA A 49 0.24 -5.01 -0.04
CA ALA A 49 -0.93 -5.22 0.82
C ALA A 49 -0.91 -4.24 1.99
N PHE A 50 -2.10 -3.88 2.45
CA PHE A 50 -2.24 -3.00 3.61
C PHE A 50 -2.39 -3.83 4.88
N SER A 51 -1.85 -3.34 5.98
CA SER A 51 -2.07 -3.97 7.27
C SER A 51 -3.51 -3.71 7.73
N LEU A 52 -3.98 -4.51 8.65
CA LEU A 52 -5.24 -4.23 9.34
C LEU A 52 -4.94 -3.28 10.49
N ASP A 53 -5.95 -2.81 11.17
CA ASP A 53 -5.77 -1.90 12.31
C ASP A 53 -5.23 -2.71 13.48
N SER A 54 -4.02 -2.40 13.93
CA SER A 54 -3.40 -3.15 15.00
C SER A 54 -4.16 -3.04 16.31
N ARG A 55 -5.00 -2.02 16.46
CA ARG A 55 -5.79 -1.86 17.69
C ARG A 55 -6.86 -2.93 17.83
N ASP A 56 -7.21 -3.61 16.73
CA ASP A 56 -8.22 -4.66 16.76
C ASP A 56 -7.63 -6.00 17.20
N PHE A 57 -6.35 -6.05 17.56
CA PHE A 57 -5.66 -7.27 17.90
C PHE A 57 -4.93 -7.16 19.22
N PRO A 58 -4.63 -8.29 19.89
CA PRO A 58 -3.86 -8.22 21.14
C PRO A 58 -2.51 -7.55 20.95
N PRO A 59 -1.96 -6.91 21.98
CA PRO A 59 -0.70 -6.16 21.82
C PRO A 59 0.47 -6.97 21.26
N ASP A 60 0.51 -8.27 21.53
CA ASP A 60 1.61 -9.07 21.04
C ASP A 60 1.34 -9.74 19.71
N SER A 61 0.17 -9.51 19.13
CA SER A 61 -0.22 -10.20 17.90
C SER A 61 0.41 -9.54 16.70
N THR A 62 0.77 -10.34 15.69
CA THR A 62 1.18 -9.83 14.38
C THR A 62 0.11 -10.12 13.34
N ASN A 63 -1.08 -10.56 13.77
CA ASN A 63 -2.12 -10.94 12.81
C ASN A 63 -2.66 -9.77 12.01
N TYR A 64 -2.39 -8.52 12.41
CA TYR A 64 -2.79 -7.36 11.64
C TYR A 64 -1.87 -7.14 10.43
N LEU A 65 -0.74 -7.82 10.38
CA LEU A 65 0.21 -7.65 9.29
C LEU A 65 -0.18 -8.54 8.10
N PRO A 66 0.11 -8.12 6.87
CA PRO A 66 -0.07 -9.02 5.74
C PRO A 66 0.76 -10.28 5.93
N PRO A 67 0.22 -11.45 5.59
CA PRO A 67 0.99 -12.69 5.76
C PRO A 67 2.31 -12.69 5.00
N GLN A 68 2.40 -11.93 3.93
CA GLN A 68 3.63 -11.85 3.15
C GLN A 68 4.78 -11.21 3.93
N VAL A 69 4.48 -10.45 4.99
CA VAL A 69 5.53 -9.86 5.81
C VAL A 69 6.35 -10.95 6.48
N LEU A 70 5.68 -11.94 7.06
CA LEU A 70 6.38 -13.02 7.73
C LEU A 70 6.85 -14.10 6.77
N GLY A 71 6.10 -14.35 5.71
CA GLY A 71 6.42 -15.43 4.79
C GLY A 71 7.36 -15.03 3.67
N GLU A 72 7.31 -13.78 3.21
CA GLU A 72 8.07 -13.34 2.05
C GLU A 72 8.92 -12.11 2.31
N GLY A 73 8.95 -11.61 3.52
CA GLY A 73 9.81 -10.48 3.85
C GLY A 73 9.36 -9.12 3.33
N TRP A 74 8.08 -8.96 3.05
CA TRP A 74 7.57 -7.66 2.62
C TRP A 74 7.74 -6.67 3.75
N LYS A 75 8.00 -5.42 3.39
CA LYS A 75 8.29 -4.42 4.41
C LYS A 75 7.35 -3.24 4.33
N GLU A 76 7.22 -2.57 5.45
CA GLU A 76 6.39 -1.40 5.61
C GLU A 76 6.95 -0.28 4.77
N THR A 77 6.12 0.40 4.04
CA THR A 77 6.58 1.50 3.19
C THR A 77 5.95 2.83 3.60
N LEU A 78 4.74 3.12 3.16
CA LEU A 78 4.11 4.40 3.42
C LEU A 78 2.68 4.19 3.89
N GLU A 79 2.19 5.12 4.70
CA GLU A 79 0.81 5.09 5.15
C GLU A 79 -0.08 5.75 4.13
N THR A 80 -1.35 5.38 4.13
CA THR A 80 -2.34 5.94 3.20
C THR A 80 -2.35 7.47 3.19
N PRO A 81 -2.37 8.17 4.34
CA PRO A 81 -2.38 9.64 4.27
C PRO A 81 -1.15 10.22 3.59
N ILE A 82 -0.01 9.58 3.74
CA ILE A 82 1.21 10.05 3.08
C ILE A 82 1.09 9.84 1.57
N ILE A 83 0.54 8.71 1.15
CA ILE A 83 0.36 8.45 -0.28
C ILE A 83 -0.61 9.49 -0.87
N GLU A 84 -1.67 9.83 -0.13
CA GLU A 84 -2.59 10.88 -0.55
C GLU A 84 -1.88 12.21 -0.71
N ASP A 85 -1.01 12.55 0.24
CA ASP A 85 -0.26 13.80 0.17
C ASP A 85 0.68 13.82 -1.03
N ILE A 86 1.30 12.69 -1.35
CA ILE A 86 2.18 12.58 -2.51
C ILE A 86 1.39 12.87 -3.78
N ILE A 87 0.22 12.27 -3.91
CA ILE A 87 -0.62 12.47 -5.09
C ILE A 87 -1.07 13.92 -5.20
N SER A 88 -1.50 14.53 -4.08
CA SER A 88 -1.89 15.92 -4.07
C SER A 88 -0.74 16.83 -4.47
N ASN A 89 0.46 16.52 -3.99
CA ASN A 89 1.63 17.33 -4.30
C ASN A 89 1.97 17.26 -5.79
N VAL A 90 1.87 16.08 -6.39
CA VAL A 90 2.10 15.94 -7.84
C VAL A 90 1.07 16.76 -8.61
N ASN A 91 -0.20 16.68 -8.18
CA ASN A 91 -1.26 17.42 -8.84
C ASN A 91 -1.05 18.92 -8.77
N GLU A 92 -0.43 19.41 -7.69
CA GLU A 92 -0.13 20.83 -7.56
C GLU A 92 1.00 21.26 -8.47
N GLN A 93 1.91 20.36 -8.78
CA GLN A 93 3.08 20.68 -9.60
C GLN A 93 2.84 20.51 -11.08
N LEU A 94 2.01 19.55 -11.48
CA LEU A 94 1.84 19.18 -12.88
C LEU A 94 0.37 19.32 -13.29
N PRO A 95 0.09 19.95 -14.42
CA PRO A 95 -1.31 20.12 -14.85
C PRO A 95 -1.96 18.83 -15.33
N HIS A 96 -1.17 17.91 -15.90
CA HIS A 96 -1.70 16.66 -16.42
C HIS A 96 -0.75 15.50 -16.09
N PRO A 97 -0.65 15.14 -14.81
CA PRO A 97 0.32 14.10 -14.43
C PRO A 97 -0.09 12.73 -14.96
N SER A 98 0.90 11.95 -15.34
CA SER A 98 0.68 10.58 -15.75
C SER A 98 0.81 9.69 -14.52
N VAL A 99 0.38 8.43 -14.65
CA VAL A 99 0.53 7.49 -13.55
C VAL A 99 2.02 7.27 -13.24
N GLU A 100 2.88 7.38 -14.23
CA GLU A 100 4.33 7.26 -14.00
C GLU A 100 4.85 8.41 -13.14
N ASN A 101 4.27 9.61 -13.29
CA ASN A 101 4.67 10.74 -12.44
C ASN A 101 4.35 10.45 -10.98
N TYR A 102 3.17 9.90 -10.71
CA TYR A 102 2.81 9.55 -9.34
C TYR A 102 3.71 8.44 -8.81
N PHE A 103 4.02 7.46 -9.64
CA PHE A 103 4.88 6.35 -9.22
C PHE A 103 6.28 6.86 -8.90
N ASP A 104 6.83 7.73 -9.73
CA ASP A 104 8.16 8.29 -9.47
C ASP A 104 8.15 9.07 -8.16
N ALA A 105 7.09 9.82 -7.90
CA ALA A 105 6.96 10.58 -6.66
C ALA A 105 6.84 9.66 -5.45
N PHE A 106 6.11 8.55 -5.60
CA PHE A 106 5.95 7.56 -4.54
C PHE A 106 7.31 6.97 -4.16
N LYS A 107 8.09 6.53 -5.16
CA LYS A 107 9.40 5.95 -4.91
C LYS A 107 10.35 6.98 -4.31
N PHE A 108 10.30 8.21 -4.83
CA PHE A 108 11.18 9.27 -4.34
C PHE A 108 10.89 9.55 -2.87
N TYR A 109 9.62 9.65 -2.50
CA TYR A 109 9.27 9.92 -1.11
C TYR A 109 9.76 8.79 -0.21
N TYR A 110 9.57 7.55 -0.63
CA TYR A 110 10.01 6.43 0.19
C TYR A 110 11.53 6.47 0.40
N GLU A 111 12.28 6.85 -0.62
CA GLU A 111 13.74 6.85 -0.55
C GLU A 111 14.31 8.08 0.15
N ASN A 112 13.60 9.20 0.11
CA ASN A 112 14.15 10.47 0.56
C ASN A 112 13.33 11.17 1.66
N ASP A 113 12.17 10.64 2.00
CA ASP A 113 11.28 11.23 3.00
C ASP A 113 10.96 12.68 2.63
N ALA A 114 10.75 12.94 1.37
CA ALA A 114 10.47 14.28 0.85
C ALA A 114 9.75 14.18 -0.48
N PHE A 115 8.98 15.22 -0.81
CA PHE A 115 8.27 15.24 -2.08
C PHE A 115 9.22 15.48 -3.23
N LYS A 116 9.00 14.77 -4.33
CA LYS A 116 9.81 14.95 -5.52
C LYS A 116 9.46 16.30 -6.19
N ILE A 117 10.48 17.03 -6.61
CA ILE A 117 10.29 18.26 -7.35
C ILE A 117 10.36 17.92 -8.84
N PHE A 118 9.31 18.25 -9.57
CA PHE A 118 9.29 18.01 -11.00
C PHE A 118 9.69 19.30 -11.70
N LYS A 119 10.55 19.18 -12.68
CA LYS A 119 10.98 20.36 -13.40
C LYS A 119 10.02 20.63 -14.53
N ALA A 120 9.78 21.88 -14.79
CA ALA A 120 8.90 22.24 -15.88
C ALA A 120 9.52 21.95 -17.23
#